data_b5e2145dbdb4b6350b128284ed91d1bd
#
_entry.id   b5e2145dbdb4b6350b128284ed91d1bd
#
_cell.length_a   1.000
_cell.length_b   1.000
_cell.length_c   1.000
_cell.angle_alpha   90.00
_cell.angle_beta   90.00
_cell.angle_gamma   90.00
#
_symmetry.space_group_name_H-M   'P 1'
#
loop_
_entity.id
_entity.type
_entity.pdbx_description
1 polymer ?
#
loop_
_entity_poly.entity_id
_entity_poly.type
_entity_poly.pdbx_seq_one_letter_code
_entity_poly.pdbx_strand_id
1 'polypeptide(L)'
;MFLALTEIRHSKMRYALIILTITLIGYLTFILTSLAYGLAQSNRSAVDSWRASSIVLNTEADGGLRQSSLTKEQVDDVSPAGADVASIGELSAVGTSAGDSDKTTVDLLGIDKDQFVYRELNPTEGRRFDTAHETVADDGLKANGYALGDTIKVGDDTTLTIVGFVHNTKLNVAPVLYVPLETWQTRKFGDLPQGAPKPQASAVIERTATPP
;
A
#
# COMPACT_ATOMS: atom_id res chain seq x y z
N MET A 1 -42.98 -27.25 27.03
CA MET A 1 -42.82 -25.89 26.44
C MET A 1 -43.62 -24.82 27.21
N PHE A 2 -44.77 -25.08 27.78
CA PHE A 2 -45.60 -24.08 28.52
C PHE A 2 -44.91 -23.53 29.79
N LEU A 3 -44.23 -24.37 30.56
CA LEU A 3 -43.54 -23.96 31.80
C LEU A 3 -42.42 -22.95 31.55
N ALA A 4 -41.58 -23.15 30.51
CA ALA A 4 -40.47 -22.25 30.17
C ALA A 4 -40.98 -20.85 29.78
N LEU A 5 -42.09 -20.78 29.03
CA LEU A 5 -42.67 -19.50 28.63
C LEU A 5 -43.25 -18.71 29.83
N THR A 6 -43.83 -19.42 30.80
CA THR A 6 -44.43 -18.83 32.00
C THR A 6 -43.29 -18.30 32.92
N GLU A 7 -42.17 -19.00 33.02
CA GLU A 7 -41.03 -18.61 33.81
C GLU A 7 -40.30 -17.36 33.23
N ILE A 8 -40.15 -17.29 31.89
CA ILE A 8 -39.64 -16.11 31.21
C ILE A 8 -40.53 -14.89 31.48
N ARG A 9 -41.82 -15.07 31.48
CA ARG A 9 -42.81 -14.00 31.71
C ARG A 9 -42.82 -13.49 33.14
N HIS A 10 -42.44 -14.33 34.10
CA HIS A 10 -42.38 -13.97 35.53
C HIS A 10 -41.05 -13.29 35.90
N SER A 11 -39.95 -13.62 35.26
CA SER A 11 -38.59 -13.10 35.52
C SER A 11 -37.99 -12.30 34.36
N LYS A 12 -38.81 -11.43 33.73
CA LYS A 12 -38.44 -10.65 32.53
C LYS A 12 -37.12 -9.93 32.65
N MET A 13 -36.82 -9.29 33.79
CA MET A 13 -35.59 -8.55 34.01
C MET A 13 -34.35 -9.44 33.99
N ARG A 14 -34.43 -10.65 34.53
CA ARG A 14 -33.32 -11.59 34.54
C ARG A 14 -32.97 -12.07 33.13
N TYR A 15 -34.00 -12.48 32.35
CA TYR A 15 -33.77 -12.89 30.99
C TYR A 15 -33.37 -11.74 30.06
N ALA A 16 -33.92 -10.55 30.26
CA ALA A 16 -33.50 -9.36 29.50
C ALA A 16 -32.03 -9.02 29.76
N LEU A 17 -31.54 -9.17 30.99
CA LEU A 17 -30.13 -8.91 31.34
C LEU A 17 -29.20 -9.95 30.69
N ILE A 18 -29.59 -11.23 30.66
CA ILE A 18 -28.84 -12.30 30.01
C ILE A 18 -28.78 -12.05 28.48
N ILE A 19 -29.92 -11.74 27.89
CA ILE A 19 -29.99 -11.45 26.43
C ILE A 19 -29.13 -10.22 26.11
N LEU A 20 -29.23 -9.15 26.91
CA LEU A 20 -28.43 -7.95 26.73
C LEU A 20 -26.92 -8.24 26.79
N THR A 21 -26.51 -9.06 27.77
CA THR A 21 -25.10 -9.44 27.92
C THR A 21 -24.59 -10.24 26.71
N ILE A 22 -25.35 -11.24 26.28
CA ILE A 22 -24.98 -12.05 25.10
C ILE A 22 -24.94 -11.19 23.84
N THR A 23 -25.91 -10.29 23.68
CA THR A 23 -25.97 -9.37 22.54
C THR A 23 -24.78 -8.41 22.54
N LEU A 24 -24.40 -7.89 23.72
CA LEU A 24 -23.26 -7.00 23.85
C LEU A 24 -21.95 -7.71 23.51
N ILE A 25 -21.75 -8.93 24.01
CA ILE A 25 -20.58 -9.75 23.69
C ILE A 25 -20.51 -10.02 22.19
N GLY A 26 -21.62 -10.43 21.57
CA GLY A 26 -21.68 -10.69 20.12
C GLY A 26 -21.41 -9.42 19.32
N TYR A 27 -21.93 -8.29 19.72
CA TYR A 27 -21.70 -6.99 19.07
C TYR A 27 -20.22 -6.57 19.15
N LEU A 28 -19.60 -6.68 20.34
CA LEU A 28 -18.17 -6.38 20.50
C LEU A 28 -17.29 -7.31 19.67
N THR A 29 -17.60 -8.61 19.66
CA THR A 29 -16.87 -9.59 18.82
C THR A 29 -16.96 -9.24 17.35
N PHE A 30 -18.15 -8.87 16.89
CA PHE A 30 -18.35 -8.46 15.49
C PHE A 30 -17.56 -7.20 15.13
N ILE A 31 -17.58 -6.16 16.00
CA ILE A 31 -16.81 -4.93 15.78
C ILE A 31 -15.30 -5.24 15.70
N LEU A 32 -14.78 -6.00 16.67
CA LEU A 32 -13.35 -6.33 16.72
C LEU A 32 -12.92 -7.13 15.47
N THR A 33 -13.73 -8.09 15.04
CA THR A 33 -13.44 -8.89 13.84
C THR A 33 -13.46 -8.01 12.59
N SER A 34 -14.46 -7.13 12.46
CA SER A 34 -14.56 -6.20 11.32
C SER A 34 -13.38 -5.23 11.27
N LEU A 35 -12.97 -4.71 12.43
CA LEU A 35 -11.81 -3.81 12.52
C LEU A 35 -10.52 -4.54 12.15
N ALA A 36 -10.30 -5.74 12.67
CA ALA A 36 -9.12 -6.55 12.36
C ALA A 36 -9.04 -6.88 10.86
N TYR A 37 -10.18 -7.25 10.24
CA TYR A 37 -10.24 -7.51 8.81
C TYR A 37 -9.96 -6.25 7.99
N GLY A 38 -10.58 -5.12 8.33
CA GLY A 38 -10.37 -3.85 7.64
C GLY A 38 -8.92 -3.37 7.72
N LEU A 39 -8.28 -3.54 8.89
CA LEU A 39 -6.87 -3.19 9.06
C LEU A 39 -5.95 -4.10 8.24
N ALA A 40 -6.20 -5.41 8.25
CA ALA A 40 -5.45 -6.37 7.43
C ALA A 40 -5.56 -6.06 5.92
N GLN A 41 -6.75 -5.70 5.46
CA GLN A 41 -6.98 -5.31 4.06
C GLN A 41 -6.23 -4.02 3.71
N SER A 42 -6.25 -3.00 4.58
CA SER A 42 -5.56 -1.73 4.34
C SER A 42 -4.03 -1.88 4.35
N ASN A 43 -3.49 -2.89 5.05
CA ASN A 43 -2.06 -3.10 5.11
C ASN A 43 -1.46 -3.67 3.81
N ARG A 44 -2.25 -4.32 2.97
CA ARG A 44 -1.77 -5.05 1.79
C ARG A 44 -2.44 -4.68 0.49
N SER A 45 -3.34 -3.69 0.48
CA SER A 45 -4.14 -3.40 -0.71
C SER A 45 -3.30 -2.99 -1.93
N ALA A 46 -2.16 -2.33 -1.73
CA ALA A 46 -1.22 -2.03 -2.81
C ALA A 46 -0.64 -3.33 -3.41
N VAL A 47 -0.19 -4.26 -2.57
CA VAL A 47 0.39 -5.56 -2.99
C VAL A 47 -0.65 -6.40 -3.74
N ASP A 48 -1.87 -6.47 -3.22
CA ASP A 48 -2.97 -7.19 -3.85
C ASP A 48 -3.31 -6.61 -5.24
N SER A 49 -3.13 -5.29 -5.43
CA SER A 49 -3.39 -4.62 -6.71
C SER A 49 -2.41 -5.02 -7.82
N TRP A 50 -1.20 -5.46 -7.47
CA TRP A 50 -0.18 -5.87 -8.44
C TRP A 50 -0.49 -7.21 -9.11
N ARG A 51 -1.40 -8.01 -8.56
CA ARG A 51 -1.74 -9.38 -9.06
C ARG A 51 -0.50 -10.26 -9.26
N ALA A 52 0.49 -10.09 -8.39
CA ALA A 52 1.71 -10.86 -8.43
C ALA A 52 1.48 -12.27 -7.88
N SER A 53 2.16 -13.26 -8.47
CA SER A 53 2.15 -14.66 -8.01
C SER A 53 3.20 -14.88 -6.92
N SER A 54 4.32 -14.17 -6.99
CA SER A 54 5.41 -14.25 -6.03
C SER A 54 6.08 -12.89 -5.83
N ILE A 55 6.70 -12.73 -4.66
CA ILE A 55 7.50 -11.56 -4.30
C ILE A 55 8.84 -12.07 -3.81
N VAL A 56 9.92 -11.62 -4.44
CA VAL A 56 11.28 -11.94 -4.04
C VAL A 56 11.88 -10.76 -3.31
N LEU A 57 12.36 -11.02 -2.10
CA LEU A 57 13.00 -10.06 -1.21
C LEU A 57 14.41 -10.53 -0.88
N ASN A 58 15.25 -9.61 -0.40
CA ASN A 58 16.53 -9.97 0.18
C ASN A 58 16.32 -10.84 1.42
N THR A 59 17.14 -11.89 1.58
CA THR A 59 17.06 -12.84 2.71
C THR A 59 17.23 -12.14 4.07
N GLU A 60 17.99 -11.06 4.12
CA GLU A 60 18.24 -10.28 5.35
C GLU A 60 17.08 -9.35 5.73
N ALA A 61 16.06 -9.23 4.86
CA ALA A 61 14.95 -8.28 5.05
C ALA A 61 13.85 -8.80 5.99
N ASP A 62 13.98 -10.01 6.52
CA ASP A 62 12.98 -10.64 7.42
C ASP A 62 11.52 -10.51 6.89
N GLY A 63 11.35 -10.66 5.57
CA GLY A 63 10.07 -10.56 4.89
C GLY A 63 9.52 -9.13 4.72
N GLY A 64 10.27 -8.11 5.13
CA GLY A 64 9.86 -6.71 5.03
C GLY A 64 10.29 -6.05 3.72
N LEU A 65 9.35 -5.50 2.97
CA LEU A 65 9.64 -4.78 1.71
C LEU A 65 10.53 -3.55 1.94
N ARG A 66 10.34 -2.86 3.06
CA ARG A 66 11.08 -1.64 3.44
C ARG A 66 12.55 -1.89 3.72
N GLN A 67 12.85 -3.01 4.37
CA GLN A 67 14.20 -3.43 4.73
C GLN A 67 14.93 -4.12 3.56
N SER A 68 14.19 -4.55 2.56
CA SER A 68 14.75 -5.25 1.41
C SER A 68 15.43 -4.30 0.45
N SER A 69 16.58 -4.76 -0.07
CA SER A 69 17.37 -4.04 -1.06
C SER A 69 18.05 -5.09 -1.95
N LEU A 70 17.77 -5.02 -3.23
CA LEU A 70 18.29 -5.93 -4.25
C LEU A 70 19.23 -5.18 -5.18
N THR A 71 20.41 -5.75 -5.46
CA THR A 71 21.34 -5.22 -6.44
C THR A 71 20.87 -5.56 -7.85
N LYS A 72 21.52 -4.95 -8.86
CA LYS A 72 21.21 -5.24 -10.26
C LYS A 72 21.41 -6.73 -10.59
N GLU A 73 22.52 -7.30 -10.12
CA GLU A 73 22.84 -8.72 -10.34
C GLU A 73 21.76 -9.63 -9.75
N GLN A 74 21.30 -9.34 -8.53
CA GLN A 74 20.23 -10.10 -7.87
C GLN A 74 18.88 -9.97 -8.60
N VAL A 75 18.57 -8.79 -9.12
CA VAL A 75 17.36 -8.57 -9.93
C VAL A 75 17.44 -9.36 -11.24
N ASP A 76 18.59 -9.33 -11.92
CA ASP A 76 18.83 -10.05 -13.17
C ASP A 76 18.75 -11.59 -12.95
N ASP A 77 19.29 -12.10 -11.85
CA ASP A 77 19.27 -13.53 -11.50
C ASP A 77 17.85 -14.07 -11.21
N VAL A 78 16.97 -13.22 -10.67
CA VAL A 78 15.60 -13.60 -10.31
C VAL A 78 14.63 -13.45 -11.50
N SER A 79 15.09 -12.88 -12.62
CA SER A 79 14.25 -12.62 -13.79
C SER A 79 14.45 -13.73 -14.85
N PRO A 80 13.79 -14.90 -14.71
CA PRO A 80 13.94 -15.97 -15.69
C PRO A 80 13.38 -15.52 -17.05
N ALA A 81 14.02 -16.00 -18.13
CA ALA A 81 13.60 -15.68 -19.47
C ALA A 81 12.14 -16.11 -19.72
N GLY A 82 11.29 -15.15 -20.02
CA GLY A 82 9.86 -15.36 -20.32
C GLY A 82 8.91 -15.14 -19.13
N ALA A 83 9.40 -14.82 -17.94
CA ALA A 83 8.55 -14.38 -16.83
C ALA A 83 8.21 -12.89 -16.99
N ASP A 84 6.98 -12.52 -16.64
CA ASP A 84 6.56 -11.11 -16.54
C ASP A 84 6.94 -10.63 -15.14
N VAL A 85 8.07 -9.94 -15.04
CA VAL A 85 8.63 -9.47 -13.77
C VAL A 85 8.53 -7.95 -13.66
N ALA A 86 8.47 -7.46 -12.41
CA ALA A 86 8.52 -6.04 -12.13
C ALA A 86 9.36 -5.75 -10.88
N SER A 87 10.19 -4.72 -10.98
CA SER A 87 10.98 -4.19 -9.88
C SER A 87 10.16 -3.17 -9.11
N ILE A 88 10.10 -3.33 -7.80
CA ILE A 88 9.39 -2.43 -6.89
C ILE A 88 10.38 -1.80 -5.92
N GLY A 89 10.39 -0.47 -5.86
CA GLY A 89 11.08 0.29 -4.82
C GLY A 89 10.10 0.74 -3.74
N GLU A 90 10.45 0.62 -2.47
CA GLU A 90 9.60 1.11 -1.36
C GLU A 90 10.40 2.05 -0.45
N LEU A 91 9.77 3.17 -0.10
CA LEU A 91 10.30 4.14 0.84
C LEU A 91 9.14 4.84 1.57
N SER A 92 9.09 4.70 2.89
CA SER A 92 8.18 5.51 3.70
C SER A 92 8.73 6.90 3.90
N ALA A 93 7.89 7.89 3.73
CA ALA A 93 8.27 9.29 3.82
C ALA A 93 7.15 10.16 4.41
N VAL A 94 7.50 11.40 4.72
CA VAL A 94 6.53 12.41 5.12
C VAL A 94 6.29 13.34 3.94
N GLY A 95 5.04 13.43 3.52
CA GLY A 95 4.57 14.37 2.53
C GLY A 95 4.01 15.64 3.19
N THR A 96 4.28 16.78 2.58
CA THR A 96 3.69 18.07 2.96
C THR A 96 3.08 18.74 1.72
N SER A 97 1.91 19.36 1.88
CA SER A 97 1.30 20.14 0.80
C SER A 97 2.05 21.45 0.60
N ALA A 98 2.10 21.93 -0.64
CA ALA A 98 2.64 23.25 -0.93
C ALA A 98 1.71 24.32 -0.33
N GLY A 99 2.13 24.94 0.78
CA GLY A 99 1.39 26.01 1.46
C GLY A 99 0.68 25.59 2.75
N ASP A 100 0.76 24.33 3.15
CA ASP A 100 0.25 23.85 4.42
C ASP A 100 1.36 23.18 5.24
N SER A 101 1.26 23.30 6.56
CA SER A 101 2.21 22.67 7.50
C SER A 101 1.80 21.25 7.87
N ASP A 102 0.66 20.79 7.39
CA ASP A 102 0.14 19.46 7.72
C ASP A 102 1.00 18.37 7.07
N LYS A 103 1.48 17.49 7.93
CA LYS A 103 2.34 16.37 7.56
C LYS A 103 1.52 15.10 7.41
N THR A 104 1.62 14.46 6.26
CA THR A 104 0.96 13.19 5.98
C THR A 104 2.02 12.12 5.74
N THR A 105 1.92 10.98 6.42
CA THR A 105 2.78 9.83 6.11
C THR A 105 2.32 9.21 4.80
N VAL A 106 3.27 8.99 3.88
CA VAL A 106 3.03 8.38 2.57
C VAL A 106 4.09 7.31 2.30
N ASP A 107 3.74 6.31 1.52
CA ASP A 107 4.70 5.34 1.02
C ASP A 107 4.95 5.58 -0.48
N LEU A 108 6.21 5.88 -0.84
CA LEU A 108 6.63 5.97 -2.23
C LEU A 108 6.85 4.57 -2.77
N LEU A 109 6.16 4.23 -3.85
CA LEU A 109 6.39 3.03 -4.63
C LEU A 109 7.00 3.40 -5.98
N GLY A 110 8.30 3.13 -6.11
CA GLY A 110 9.02 3.25 -7.38
C GLY A 110 8.70 2.08 -8.30
N ILE A 111 8.20 2.35 -9.49
CA ILE A 111 7.85 1.36 -10.51
C ILE A 111 8.43 1.75 -11.86
N ASP A 112 8.78 0.74 -12.66
CA ASP A 112 9.32 0.93 -14.00
C ASP A 112 8.19 1.00 -15.04
N LYS A 113 8.27 1.98 -15.96
CA LYS A 113 7.27 2.22 -17.01
C LYS A 113 7.13 1.05 -17.99
N ASP A 114 8.19 0.30 -18.20
CA ASP A 114 8.21 -0.81 -19.16
C ASP A 114 7.66 -2.11 -18.56
N GLN A 115 7.43 -2.15 -17.25
CA GLN A 115 7.01 -3.33 -16.52
C GLN A 115 5.49 -3.38 -16.28
N PHE A 116 4.98 -4.57 -15.96
CA PHE A 116 3.54 -4.82 -15.93
C PHE A 116 2.80 -4.01 -14.86
N VAL A 117 3.43 -3.69 -13.73
CA VAL A 117 2.79 -2.90 -12.67
C VAL A 117 2.39 -1.51 -13.17
N TYR A 118 3.25 -0.86 -13.94
CA TYR A 118 2.91 0.42 -14.55
C TYR A 118 1.85 0.27 -15.64
N ARG A 119 1.93 -0.78 -16.46
CA ARG A 119 0.93 -1.03 -17.53
C ARG A 119 -0.47 -1.26 -16.96
N GLU A 120 -0.56 -1.87 -15.78
CA GLU A 120 -1.82 -2.15 -15.09
C GLU A 120 -2.26 -1.05 -14.12
N LEU A 121 -1.41 -0.07 -13.86
CA LEU A 121 -1.78 1.10 -13.05
C LEU A 121 -2.88 1.89 -13.78
N ASN A 122 -4.12 1.76 -13.33
CA ASN A 122 -5.28 2.40 -13.94
C ASN A 122 -5.82 3.50 -13.02
N PRO A 123 -5.43 4.76 -13.25
CA PRO A 123 -5.99 5.88 -12.51
C PRO A 123 -7.51 5.95 -12.70
N THR A 124 -8.24 6.12 -11.61
CA THR A 124 -9.69 6.39 -11.63
C THR A 124 -9.98 7.83 -12.00
N GLU A 125 -8.97 8.70 -11.85
CA GLU A 125 -9.02 10.11 -12.18
C GLU A 125 -7.64 10.56 -12.66
N GLY A 126 -7.60 11.41 -13.69
CA GLY A 126 -6.34 11.90 -14.26
C GLY A 126 -5.67 10.90 -15.20
N ARG A 127 -4.36 10.80 -15.12
CA ARG A 127 -3.52 9.96 -15.99
C ARG A 127 -2.39 9.29 -15.23
N ARG A 128 -1.68 8.36 -15.87
CA ARG A 128 -0.41 7.83 -15.37
C ARG A 128 0.67 8.90 -15.40
N PHE A 129 1.68 8.75 -14.55
CA PHE A 129 2.85 9.62 -14.57
C PHE A 129 3.68 9.37 -15.84
N ASP A 130 4.36 10.40 -16.32
CA ASP A 130 5.26 10.33 -17.48
C ASP A 130 6.65 10.87 -17.18
N THR A 131 6.79 11.78 -16.26
CA THR A 131 8.06 12.41 -15.86
C THR A 131 8.47 12.07 -14.45
N ALA A 132 9.75 12.34 -14.11
CA ALA A 132 10.33 12.08 -12.79
C ALA A 132 9.68 12.90 -11.65
N HIS A 133 9.00 14.00 -11.99
CA HIS A 133 8.35 14.90 -11.03
C HIS A 133 6.84 14.70 -10.92
N GLU A 134 6.33 13.63 -11.50
CA GLU A 134 4.91 13.29 -11.45
C GLU A 134 4.66 12.07 -10.58
N THR A 135 3.48 12.03 -9.97
CA THR A 135 3.03 10.91 -9.17
C THR A 135 1.56 10.58 -9.43
N VAL A 136 1.23 9.29 -9.33
CA VAL A 136 -0.14 8.81 -9.20
C VAL A 136 -0.35 8.43 -7.75
N ALA A 137 -1.31 9.06 -7.11
CA ALA A 137 -1.53 8.96 -5.67
C ALA A 137 -2.72 8.06 -5.32
N ASP A 138 -2.70 7.47 -4.13
CA ASP A 138 -3.89 6.84 -3.54
C ASP A 138 -4.97 7.91 -3.27
N ASP A 139 -6.22 7.59 -3.58
CA ASP A 139 -7.35 8.50 -3.39
C ASP A 139 -7.64 8.85 -1.92
N GLY A 140 -7.07 8.12 -0.98
CA GLY A 140 -7.08 8.47 0.44
C GLY A 140 -6.46 9.85 0.73
N LEU A 141 -5.54 10.32 -0.14
CA LEU A 141 -4.97 11.68 0.00
C LEU A 141 -5.98 12.79 -0.25
N LYS A 142 -7.09 12.53 -0.94
CA LYS A 142 -8.18 13.51 -1.09
C LYS A 142 -8.80 13.90 0.25
N ALA A 143 -8.84 12.98 1.21
CA ALA A 143 -9.29 13.27 2.57
C ALA A 143 -8.36 14.24 3.32
N ASN A 144 -7.10 14.35 2.89
CA ASN A 144 -6.10 15.30 3.37
C ASN A 144 -6.07 16.60 2.54
N GLY A 145 -7.06 16.80 1.65
CA GLY A 145 -7.21 18.04 0.87
C GLY A 145 -6.44 18.09 -0.45
N TYR A 146 -5.80 16.98 -0.86
CA TYR A 146 -5.08 16.95 -2.15
C TYR A 146 -6.02 16.73 -3.34
N ALA A 147 -5.76 17.47 -4.42
CA ALA A 147 -6.47 17.37 -5.70
C ALA A 147 -5.52 17.12 -6.87
N LEU A 148 -6.06 16.82 -8.06
CA LEU A 148 -5.28 16.74 -9.28
C LEU A 148 -4.59 18.06 -9.59
N GLY A 149 -3.30 17.98 -9.94
CA GLY A 149 -2.45 19.13 -10.22
C GLY A 149 -1.76 19.72 -8.99
N ASP A 150 -2.15 19.32 -7.79
CA ASP A 150 -1.47 19.76 -6.58
C ASP A 150 -0.07 19.14 -6.49
N THR A 151 0.79 19.82 -5.73
CA THR A 151 2.13 19.35 -5.46
C THR A 151 2.26 18.83 -4.03
N ILE A 152 2.93 17.69 -3.89
CA ILE A 152 3.31 17.12 -2.62
C ILE A 152 4.84 17.14 -2.50
N LYS A 153 5.34 17.76 -1.45
CA LYS A 153 6.76 17.76 -1.12
C LYS A 153 7.05 16.55 -0.25
N VAL A 154 7.96 15.69 -0.70
CA VAL A 154 8.35 14.45 0.00
C VAL A 154 9.77 14.59 0.51
N GLY A 155 9.90 14.71 1.84
CA GLY A 155 11.16 15.09 2.47
C GLY A 155 11.60 16.50 2.08
N ASP A 156 12.91 16.75 2.02
CA ASP A 156 13.42 18.11 1.85
C ASP A 156 13.56 18.54 0.39
N ASP A 157 13.81 17.61 -0.54
CA ASP A 157 14.29 17.93 -1.89
C ASP A 157 13.39 17.44 -3.03
N THR A 158 12.38 16.61 -2.74
CA THR A 158 11.56 16.02 -3.79
C THR A 158 10.16 16.62 -3.79
N THR A 159 9.80 17.30 -4.89
CA THR A 159 8.45 17.81 -5.13
C THR A 159 7.84 17.04 -6.29
N LEU A 160 6.65 16.49 -6.07
CA LEU A 160 5.92 15.66 -7.03
C LEU A 160 4.57 16.31 -7.32
N THR A 161 4.18 16.34 -8.58
CA THR A 161 2.85 16.78 -9.01
C THR A 161 1.91 15.59 -9.13
N ILE A 162 0.76 15.65 -8.50
CA ILE A 162 -0.27 14.61 -8.55
C ILE A 162 -0.98 14.70 -9.91
N VAL A 163 -0.72 13.72 -10.78
CA VAL A 163 -1.30 13.68 -12.13
C VAL A 163 -2.42 12.67 -12.28
N GLY A 164 -2.63 11.82 -11.28
CA GLY A 164 -3.72 10.84 -11.24
C GLY A 164 -3.97 10.33 -9.83
N PHE A 165 -5.16 9.77 -9.65
CA PHE A 165 -5.54 9.06 -8.43
C PHE A 165 -5.92 7.62 -8.74
N VAL A 166 -5.51 6.70 -7.88
CA VAL A 166 -5.92 5.29 -7.88
C VAL A 166 -6.67 4.97 -6.62
N HIS A 167 -7.58 4.00 -6.72
CA HIS A 167 -8.43 3.63 -5.59
C HIS A 167 -7.80 2.52 -4.76
N ASN A 168 -7.81 2.71 -3.42
CA ASN A 168 -7.49 1.68 -2.44
C ASN A 168 -6.13 1.00 -2.65
N THR A 169 -5.08 1.80 -2.78
CA THR A 169 -3.69 1.34 -2.92
C THR A 169 -2.86 1.77 -1.71
N LYS A 170 -3.17 1.22 -0.54
CA LYS A 170 -2.47 1.52 0.71
C LYS A 170 -1.41 0.47 1.00
N LEU A 171 -0.30 0.90 1.57
CA LEU A 171 0.72 0.05 2.12
C LEU A 171 0.95 0.45 3.59
N ASN A 172 0.92 -0.53 4.51
CA ASN A 172 1.03 -0.25 5.95
C ASN A 172 0.07 0.86 6.45
N VAL A 173 -1.17 0.87 5.92
CA VAL A 173 -2.21 1.89 6.20
C VAL A 173 -1.93 3.27 5.58
N ALA A 174 -0.69 3.54 5.13
CA ALA A 174 -0.33 4.79 4.48
C ALA A 174 -0.79 4.83 3.02
N PRO A 175 -1.25 5.98 2.52
CA PRO A 175 -1.54 6.16 1.10
C PRO A 175 -0.25 6.09 0.29
N VAL A 176 -0.33 5.43 -0.86
CA VAL A 176 0.80 5.23 -1.77
C VAL A 176 0.91 6.37 -2.77
N LEU A 177 2.15 6.73 -3.09
CA LEU A 177 2.53 7.57 -4.22
C LEU A 177 3.32 6.71 -5.21
N TYR A 178 2.74 6.38 -6.36
CA TYR A 178 3.46 5.72 -7.44
C TYR A 178 4.33 6.71 -8.19
N VAL A 179 5.62 6.44 -8.25
CA VAL A 179 6.62 7.29 -8.89
C VAL A 179 7.50 6.46 -9.83
N PRO A 180 8.21 7.10 -10.79
CA PRO A 180 9.24 6.39 -11.56
C PRO A 180 10.29 5.77 -10.64
N LEU A 181 10.77 4.56 -11.00
CA LEU A 181 11.77 3.82 -10.22
C LEU A 181 13.04 4.66 -9.96
N GLU A 182 13.45 5.45 -10.94
CA GLU A 182 14.60 6.37 -10.82
C GLU A 182 14.37 7.45 -9.75
N THR A 183 13.15 7.98 -9.63
CA THR A 183 12.81 8.97 -8.60
C THR A 183 12.94 8.37 -7.21
N TRP A 184 12.45 7.13 -7.04
CA TRP A 184 12.63 6.38 -5.80
C TRP A 184 14.10 6.09 -5.50
N GLN A 185 14.88 5.64 -6.50
CA GLN A 185 16.32 5.38 -6.35
C GLN A 185 17.08 6.63 -5.93
N THR A 186 16.82 7.75 -6.58
CA THR A 186 17.43 9.04 -6.25
C THR A 186 17.06 9.47 -4.83
N ARG A 187 15.80 9.28 -4.45
CA ARG A 187 15.33 9.68 -3.11
C ARG A 187 15.87 8.79 -2.00
N LYS A 188 15.97 7.49 -2.23
CA LYS A 188 16.45 6.52 -1.23
C LYS A 188 17.98 6.49 -1.13
N PHE A 189 18.68 6.73 -2.25
CA PHE A 189 20.13 6.52 -2.37
C PHE A 189 20.89 7.72 -2.99
N GLY A 190 20.26 8.90 -3.09
CA GLY A 190 20.80 10.05 -3.81
C GLY A 190 22.17 10.53 -3.37
N ASP A 191 22.54 10.28 -2.11
CA ASP A 191 23.80 10.69 -1.49
C ASP A 191 24.88 9.58 -1.48
N LEU A 192 24.68 8.49 -2.22
CA LEU A 192 25.69 7.43 -2.29
C LEU A 192 26.93 7.92 -3.03
N PRO A 193 28.16 7.62 -2.52
CA PRO A 193 29.40 7.93 -3.19
C PRO A 193 29.47 7.38 -4.62
N GLN A 194 30.14 8.10 -5.52
CA GLN A 194 30.38 7.62 -6.88
C GLN A 194 31.08 6.27 -6.86
N GLY A 195 30.48 5.27 -7.54
CA GLY A 195 31.00 3.91 -7.59
C GLY A 195 30.42 2.95 -6.54
N ALA A 196 29.60 3.41 -5.61
CA ALA A 196 28.86 2.49 -4.73
C ALA A 196 27.80 1.71 -5.55
N PRO A 197 27.62 0.39 -5.30
CA PRO A 197 26.57 -0.36 -5.93
C PRO A 197 25.22 0.23 -5.52
N LYS A 198 24.49 0.78 -6.51
CA LYS A 198 23.15 1.32 -6.26
C LYS A 198 22.17 0.16 -6.25
N PRO A 199 21.40 -0.03 -5.16
CA PRO A 199 20.32 -0.99 -5.18
C PRO A 199 19.32 -0.66 -6.29
N GLN A 200 18.87 -1.69 -6.99
CA GLN A 200 17.96 -1.53 -8.13
C GLN A 200 16.50 -1.48 -7.67
N ALA A 201 16.15 -2.28 -6.68
CA ALA A 201 14.79 -2.42 -6.20
C ALA A 201 14.74 -2.82 -4.72
N SER A 202 13.60 -2.67 -4.07
CA SER A 202 13.30 -3.30 -2.78
C SER A 202 12.85 -4.75 -2.98
N ALA A 203 12.11 -5.02 -4.04
CA ALA A 203 11.65 -6.36 -4.38
C ALA A 203 11.56 -6.54 -5.90
N VAL A 204 11.60 -7.79 -6.32
CA VAL A 204 11.14 -8.23 -7.64
C VAL A 204 9.86 -9.01 -7.45
N ILE A 205 8.83 -8.64 -8.18
CA ILE A 205 7.57 -9.37 -8.23
C ILE A 205 7.43 -10.07 -9.55
N GLU A 206 6.92 -11.29 -9.50
CA GLU A 206 6.71 -12.13 -10.67
C GLU A 206 5.22 -12.41 -10.84
N ARG A 207 4.78 -12.38 -12.08
CA ARG A 207 3.47 -12.85 -12.47
C ARG A 207 3.63 -14.08 -13.34
N THR A 208 3.17 -15.21 -12.84
CA THR A 208 3.06 -16.42 -13.66
C THR A 208 1.92 -16.22 -14.65
N ALA A 209 2.22 -16.36 -15.95
CA ALA A 209 1.18 -16.40 -16.96
C ALA A 209 0.22 -17.54 -16.56
N THR A 210 -1.04 -17.21 -16.26
CA THR A 210 -2.05 -18.25 -16.07
C THR A 210 -2.10 -19.05 -17.37
N PRO A 211 -1.87 -20.36 -17.34
CA PRO A 211 -2.01 -21.17 -18.55
C PRO A 211 -3.45 -21.00 -19.07
N PRO A 212 -3.63 -20.94 -20.40
CA PRO A 212 -4.92 -20.71 -21.04
C PRO A 212 -5.97 -21.76 -20.68
#